data_dfda1cd78c4f995c30a14aae505b6cba
#
_entry.id   dfda1cd78c4f995c30a14aae505b6cba
#
_cell.length_a   1.000
_cell.length_b   1.000
_cell.length_c   1.000
_cell.angle_alpha   90.00
_cell.angle_beta   90.00
_cell.angle_gamma   90.00
#
_symmetry.space_group_name_H-M   'P 1'
#
loop_
_entity.id
_entity.type
_entity.pdbx_description
1 polymer ?
#
loop_
_entity_poly.entity_id
_entity_poly.type
_entity_poly.pdbx_seq_one_letter_code
_entity_poly.pdbx_strand_id
1 'polypeptide(L)'
;PGSGFGIPNGRGDPMSAEKLSTLPTVTDGAALADGGIAPGTTLFEQSQPGRSAGAQVLPPSPALDDLPAGLLRSAPPALPEVSELQVVRHFTRLSSRNFAIDRQFYPLGSCTMKYNPRGAHRAASLPGFLNRHPLAPESLSQGLLSVFHDLQCLLAEVTGMEGVSLAPMAGAQGEFAGVAMIRAYHEARGDHARQEIIVPVAAHGTNPATAVMCGYRVREVKVDASGDVDLEDLKQALGPQTAGLMMTNPSTCGVFERNIGALADAVHEAGGLLYYDGANLNAILGKARPGDMGFDVLHMNLHKTFATPHGGGGPGAGPVGVGARLLPYLPSPRVVKETGEDGPRYRWERTSEAPGSIGPLSAFMGNAGILVRALAYGQMLGRDGLVRVAEYATLNANYLAKRLEAAGFTLAYPERRASHEFILTFGALEKRTGITAMDLAKRLLDFGIHAPT
;
A
#
# COMPACT_ATOMS: atom_id res chain seq x y z
N PRO A 1 -1.94 48.33 -2.83
CA PRO A 1 -0.65 48.50 -3.40
C PRO A 1 0.06 47.15 -3.42
N GLY A 2 0.23 46.59 -4.62
CA GLY A 2 0.79 45.29 -4.86
C GLY A 2 2.29 45.28 -4.74
N SER A 3 2.83 44.23 -4.15
CA SER A 3 4.22 43.84 -4.35
C SER A 3 4.22 42.55 -5.17
N GLY A 4 4.41 42.69 -6.47
CA GLY A 4 4.58 41.57 -7.38
C GLY A 4 5.91 40.87 -7.12
N PHE A 5 5.87 39.57 -6.88
CA PHE A 5 7.04 38.71 -6.98
C PHE A 5 7.39 38.52 -8.45
N GLY A 6 8.35 39.30 -8.94
CA GLY A 6 8.95 39.12 -10.27
C GLY A 6 9.79 37.84 -10.28
N ILE A 7 9.40 36.89 -11.11
CA ILE A 7 10.23 35.72 -11.46
C ILE A 7 11.24 36.21 -12.50
N PRO A 8 12.56 36.10 -12.29
CA PRO A 8 13.54 36.44 -13.32
C PRO A 8 13.46 35.42 -14.46
N ASN A 9 13.08 35.89 -15.65
CA ASN A 9 13.31 35.17 -16.91
C ASN A 9 14.81 35.25 -17.23
N GLY A 10 15.57 34.25 -16.78
CA GLY A 10 16.95 34.07 -17.18
C GLY A 10 17.16 32.65 -17.64
N ARG A 11 17.51 32.44 -18.90
CA ARG A 11 18.14 31.22 -19.38
C ARG A 11 19.42 31.05 -18.56
N GLY A 12 19.35 30.31 -17.45
CA GLY A 12 20.50 30.04 -16.60
C GLY A 12 21.34 28.93 -17.20
N ASP A 13 22.64 29.18 -17.29
CA ASP A 13 23.64 28.17 -17.56
C ASP A 13 23.46 26.95 -16.68
N PRO A 14 23.77 25.72 -17.16
CA PRO A 14 23.68 24.52 -16.35
C PRO A 14 24.52 24.68 -15.08
N MET A 15 23.91 24.42 -13.92
CA MET A 15 24.54 24.59 -12.61
C MET A 15 25.91 23.92 -12.58
N SER A 16 26.96 24.72 -12.37
CA SER A 16 28.33 24.22 -12.21
C SER A 16 28.49 23.57 -10.82
N ALA A 17 29.36 22.58 -10.71
CA ALA A 17 29.68 21.89 -9.46
C ALA A 17 30.07 22.86 -8.31
N GLU A 18 30.61 24.01 -8.66
CA GLU A 18 31.02 25.07 -7.72
C GLU A 18 29.82 25.75 -7.03
N LYS A 19 28.65 25.89 -7.71
CA LYS A 19 27.45 26.45 -7.09
C LYS A 19 26.75 25.50 -6.13
N LEU A 20 27.00 24.19 -6.24
CA LEU A 20 26.46 23.19 -5.32
C LEU A 20 27.21 23.14 -3.98
N SER A 21 28.47 23.57 -3.94
CA SER A 21 29.31 23.54 -2.73
C SER A 21 29.04 24.70 -1.76
N THR A 22 28.33 25.73 -2.17
CA THR A 22 28.11 26.96 -1.38
C THR A 22 26.76 27.02 -0.65
N LEU A 23 25.93 25.97 -0.77
CA LEU A 23 24.66 25.92 -0.04
C LEU A 23 24.87 25.53 1.42
N PRO A 24 24.24 26.21 2.39
CA PRO A 24 24.45 25.92 3.80
C PRO A 24 23.97 24.51 4.15
N THR A 25 24.83 23.75 4.79
CA THR A 25 24.48 22.49 5.45
C THR A 25 23.74 22.78 6.74
N VAL A 26 22.56 22.18 6.92
CA VAL A 26 21.79 22.24 8.18
C VAL A 26 22.44 21.31 9.19
N THR A 27 23.56 21.70 9.81
CA THR A 27 24.28 20.82 10.73
C THR A 27 24.36 21.27 12.17
N ASP A 28 24.08 22.50 12.57
CA ASP A 28 24.46 22.97 13.91
C ASP A 28 23.35 23.49 14.84
N GLY A 29 22.07 23.48 14.43
CA GLY A 29 20.99 23.98 15.29
C GLY A 29 20.30 22.94 16.19
N ALA A 30 20.46 21.66 15.90
CA ALA A 30 19.70 20.59 16.57
C ALA A 30 20.33 20.08 17.89
N ALA A 31 21.62 20.33 18.11
CA ALA A 31 22.34 19.79 19.27
C ALA A 31 21.98 20.45 20.61
N LEU A 32 21.44 21.68 20.59
CA LEU A 32 21.13 22.43 21.81
C LEU A 32 19.69 22.31 22.31
N ALA A 33 18.79 21.70 21.52
CA ALA A 33 17.36 21.58 21.88
C ALA A 33 17.05 20.36 22.77
N ASP A 34 17.97 19.45 23.00
CA ASP A 34 17.71 18.12 23.58
C ASP A 34 17.93 18.03 25.11
N GLY A 35 17.98 19.15 25.83
CA GLY A 35 18.02 19.17 27.30
C GLY A 35 19.25 18.44 27.90
N GLY A 36 20.39 18.47 27.23
CA GLY A 36 21.65 17.94 27.74
C GLY A 36 21.87 16.43 27.59
N ILE A 37 20.93 15.71 26.92
CA ILE A 37 21.11 14.29 26.61
C ILE A 37 21.76 14.18 25.22
N ALA A 38 22.91 13.51 25.14
CA ALA A 38 23.64 13.34 23.88
C ALA A 38 22.74 12.65 22.81
N PRO A 39 22.80 13.09 21.55
CA PRO A 39 22.10 12.42 20.46
C PRO A 39 22.48 10.93 20.40
N GLY A 40 21.47 10.05 20.35
CA GLY A 40 21.69 8.60 20.27
C GLY A 40 21.72 7.87 21.62
N THR A 41 21.71 8.58 22.77
CA THR A 41 21.60 7.95 24.08
C THR A 41 20.37 7.06 24.19
N THR A 42 20.58 5.80 24.52
CA THR A 42 19.50 4.81 24.68
C THR A 42 18.85 4.91 26.07
N LEU A 43 17.69 4.27 26.24
CA LEU A 43 17.06 4.16 27.58
C LEU A 43 17.92 3.35 28.54
N PHE A 44 18.69 2.37 28.04
CA PHE A 44 19.59 1.58 28.86
C PHE A 44 20.71 2.44 29.47
N GLU A 45 21.27 3.36 28.71
CA GLU A 45 22.28 4.31 29.20
C GLU A 45 21.73 5.36 30.16
N GLN A 46 20.42 5.60 30.12
CA GLN A 46 19.70 6.49 31.03
C GLN A 46 19.18 5.77 32.29
N SER A 47 19.29 4.44 32.34
CA SER A 47 18.81 3.63 33.46
C SER A 47 19.50 3.98 34.76
N GLN A 48 18.74 4.04 35.83
CA GLN A 48 19.25 4.23 37.21
C GLN A 48 18.52 3.27 38.14
N PRO A 49 19.26 2.46 38.91
CA PRO A 49 18.69 1.48 39.83
C PRO A 49 17.61 2.10 40.74
N GLY A 50 16.47 1.41 40.85
CA GLY A 50 15.34 1.85 41.65
C GLY A 50 14.43 2.89 41.01
N ARG A 51 14.74 3.38 39.81
CA ARG A 51 13.84 4.30 39.10
C ARG A 51 12.76 3.53 38.37
N SER A 52 11.50 3.93 38.55
CA SER A 52 10.35 3.29 37.91
C SER A 52 9.41 4.33 37.29
N ALA A 53 8.54 3.87 36.40
CA ALA A 53 7.49 4.68 35.79
C ALA A 53 6.29 4.93 36.72
N GLY A 54 6.44 4.82 37.99
CA GLY A 54 5.62 5.02 39.18
C GLY A 54 4.11 5.33 39.11
N ALA A 55 3.60 5.81 37.98
CA ALA A 55 2.18 6.08 37.79
C ALA A 55 1.37 4.84 37.36
N GLN A 56 2.05 3.77 36.95
CA GLN A 56 1.40 2.51 36.55
C GLN A 56 1.64 1.47 37.63
N VAL A 57 0.71 1.36 38.58
CA VAL A 57 0.68 0.23 39.49
C VAL A 57 0.16 -0.97 38.71
N LEU A 58 1.06 -1.83 38.30
CA LEU A 58 0.66 -3.13 37.77
C LEU A 58 -0.02 -3.93 38.89
N PRO A 59 -1.15 -4.59 38.57
CA PRO A 59 -1.73 -5.54 39.54
C PRO A 59 -0.67 -6.57 39.91
N PRO A 60 -0.68 -7.07 41.15
CA PRO A 60 0.26 -8.11 41.57
C PRO A 60 0.16 -9.29 40.60
N SER A 61 1.31 -9.76 40.10
CA SER A 61 1.34 -10.97 39.30
C SER A 61 0.71 -12.12 40.07
N PRO A 62 -0.13 -12.97 39.44
CA PRO A 62 -0.60 -14.16 40.06
C PRO A 62 0.59 -15.01 40.53
N ALA A 63 0.44 -15.71 41.64
CA ALA A 63 1.46 -16.66 42.11
C ALA A 63 1.76 -17.67 40.99
N LEU A 64 3.04 -17.92 40.73
CA LEU A 64 3.48 -18.90 39.72
C LEU A 64 3.86 -20.24 40.39
N ASP A 65 3.14 -20.59 41.48
CA ASP A 65 3.45 -21.73 42.33
C ASP A 65 3.25 -23.08 41.61
N ASP A 66 2.51 -23.07 40.50
CA ASP A 66 2.23 -24.23 39.67
C ASP A 66 3.25 -24.43 38.52
N LEU A 67 4.19 -23.52 38.36
CA LEU A 67 5.23 -23.66 37.35
C LEU A 67 6.46 -24.39 37.89
N PRO A 68 7.01 -25.37 37.15
CA PRO A 68 8.26 -26.03 37.52
C PRO A 68 9.39 -25.01 37.69
N ALA A 69 10.15 -25.08 38.79
CA ALA A 69 11.21 -24.17 39.12
C ALA A 69 12.27 -24.04 37.99
N GLY A 70 12.53 -25.12 37.25
CA GLY A 70 13.46 -25.13 36.10
C GLY A 70 12.98 -24.37 34.89
N LEU A 71 11.71 -23.96 34.83
CA LEU A 71 11.16 -23.10 33.75
C LEU A 71 11.17 -21.61 34.12
N LEU A 72 11.43 -21.30 35.38
CA LEU A 72 11.52 -19.94 35.86
C LEU A 72 12.94 -19.40 35.58
N ARG A 73 13.02 -18.17 35.10
CA ARG A 73 14.34 -17.50 34.96
C ARG A 73 14.92 -17.20 36.35
N SER A 74 16.21 -17.30 36.49
CA SER A 74 16.92 -17.05 37.75
C SER A 74 17.00 -15.56 38.12
N ALA A 75 16.84 -14.66 37.16
CA ALA A 75 16.86 -13.22 37.35
C ALA A 75 15.84 -12.54 36.44
N PRO A 76 15.30 -11.38 36.83
CA PRO A 76 14.47 -10.55 35.94
C PRO A 76 15.22 -10.20 34.66
N PRO A 77 14.49 -9.92 33.54
CA PRO A 77 15.13 -9.42 32.34
C PRO A 77 15.81 -8.06 32.64
N ALA A 78 16.98 -7.84 32.06
CA ALA A 78 17.74 -6.59 32.20
C ALA A 78 17.05 -5.45 31.41
N LEU A 79 15.92 -4.96 31.91
CA LEU A 79 15.20 -3.82 31.34
C LEU A 79 15.71 -2.52 31.97
N PRO A 80 15.67 -1.38 31.23
CA PRO A 80 16.11 -0.11 31.79
C PRO A 80 15.13 0.38 32.87
N GLU A 81 15.69 0.81 33.98
CA GLU A 81 14.95 1.44 35.09
C GLU A 81 14.90 2.96 34.86
N VAL A 82 13.79 3.45 34.35
CA VAL A 82 13.59 4.83 33.91
C VAL A 82 12.20 5.33 34.32
N SER A 83 12.05 6.66 34.43
CA SER A 83 10.76 7.27 34.69
C SER A 83 9.91 7.33 33.40
N GLU A 84 8.59 7.42 33.54
CA GLU A 84 7.66 7.64 32.45
C GLU A 84 8.06 8.85 31.60
N LEU A 85 8.44 9.97 32.23
CA LEU A 85 8.89 11.17 31.53
C LEU A 85 10.12 10.93 30.66
N GLN A 86 11.08 10.11 31.12
CA GLN A 86 12.26 9.75 30.33
C GLN A 86 11.86 8.92 29.10
N VAL A 87 10.95 7.97 29.26
CA VAL A 87 10.42 7.15 28.14
C VAL A 87 9.72 8.04 27.12
N VAL A 88 8.80 8.88 27.54
CA VAL A 88 8.06 9.80 26.66
C VAL A 88 9.02 10.72 25.90
N ARG A 89 9.95 11.35 26.60
CA ARG A 89 10.95 12.25 25.99
C ARG A 89 11.85 11.51 25.00
N HIS A 90 12.29 10.31 25.35
CA HIS A 90 13.14 9.49 24.47
C HIS A 90 12.42 9.17 23.14
N PHE A 91 11.23 8.61 23.20
CA PHE A 91 10.49 8.25 21.99
C PHE A 91 9.98 9.47 21.21
N THR A 92 9.66 10.57 21.87
CA THR A 92 9.31 11.83 21.20
C THR A 92 10.51 12.38 20.41
N ARG A 93 11.73 12.36 20.99
CA ARG A 93 12.94 12.75 20.29
C ARG A 93 13.23 11.85 19.09
N LEU A 94 13.13 10.52 19.27
CA LEU A 94 13.31 9.57 18.16
C LEU A 94 12.31 9.82 17.05
N SER A 95 11.04 10.00 17.38
CA SER A 95 10.00 10.27 16.40
C SER A 95 10.24 11.58 15.65
N SER A 96 10.78 12.60 16.33
CA SER A 96 11.06 13.89 15.70
C SER A 96 12.25 13.86 14.72
N ARG A 97 13.09 12.83 14.77
CA ARG A 97 14.20 12.61 13.83
C ARG A 97 13.77 11.84 12.58
N ASN A 98 12.59 11.27 12.59
CA ASN A 98 12.04 10.57 11.44
C ASN A 98 11.15 11.50 10.61
N PHE A 99 11.07 11.22 9.33
CA PHE A 99 10.06 11.82 8.47
C PHE A 99 8.67 11.31 8.88
N ALA A 100 7.70 12.21 8.91
CA ALA A 100 6.32 11.90 9.23
C ALA A 100 5.39 12.75 8.38
N ILE A 101 4.35 12.14 7.82
CA ILE A 101 3.40 12.84 6.94
C ILE A 101 2.68 14.01 7.64
N ASP A 102 2.60 14.00 8.95
CA ASP A 102 2.02 15.09 9.74
C ASP A 102 2.94 16.33 9.83
N ARG A 103 4.21 16.20 9.48
CA ARG A 103 5.22 17.25 9.55
C ARG A 103 5.71 17.71 8.19
N GLN A 104 5.92 16.79 7.29
CA GLN A 104 6.44 17.06 5.94
C GLN A 104 6.01 15.96 4.97
N PHE A 105 6.08 16.32 3.69
CA PHE A 105 5.89 15.37 2.61
C PHE A 105 7.04 14.36 2.57
N TYR A 106 6.72 13.04 2.49
CA TYR A 106 7.71 12.01 2.25
C TYR A 106 7.09 10.84 1.50
N PRO A 107 7.42 10.65 0.22
CA PRO A 107 7.03 9.45 -0.51
C PRO A 107 7.90 8.26 -0.11
N LEU A 108 7.37 7.05 -0.29
CA LEU A 108 8.15 5.81 -0.30
C LEU A 108 8.01 5.20 -1.69
N GLY A 109 8.97 4.38 -2.14
CA GLY A 109 9.06 3.74 -3.44
C GLY A 109 7.77 3.66 -4.25
N SER A 110 7.05 2.55 -4.23
CA SER A 110 5.75 2.40 -4.90
C SER A 110 4.56 2.96 -4.10
N CYS A 111 4.78 3.82 -3.13
CA CYS A 111 3.75 4.31 -2.23
C CYS A 111 3.79 5.83 -2.04
N THR A 112 2.73 6.49 -2.49
CA THR A 112 2.46 7.87 -2.09
C THR A 112 2.03 7.90 -0.64
N MET A 113 2.92 8.31 0.26
CA MET A 113 2.56 8.52 1.67
C MET A 113 1.64 9.73 1.77
N LYS A 114 0.45 9.48 2.29
CA LYS A 114 -0.65 10.46 2.35
C LYS A 114 -1.03 10.77 3.78
N TYR A 115 -1.59 11.94 3.97
CA TYR A 115 -2.20 12.32 5.23
C TYR A 115 -3.36 11.35 5.57
N ASN A 116 -3.39 10.88 6.81
CA ASN A 116 -4.48 10.04 7.32
C ASN A 116 -5.49 10.95 8.05
N PRO A 117 -6.73 11.13 7.55
CA PRO A 117 -7.70 12.04 8.14
C PRO A 117 -8.01 11.70 9.60
N ARG A 118 -7.92 12.70 10.48
CA ARG A 118 -8.17 12.52 11.92
C ARG A 118 -9.61 12.09 12.23
N GLY A 119 -10.57 12.50 11.38
CA GLY A 119 -11.96 12.05 11.48
C GLY A 119 -12.11 10.54 11.30
N ALA A 120 -11.42 9.95 10.31
CA ALA A 120 -11.42 8.51 10.09
C ALA A 120 -10.76 7.76 11.26
N HIS A 121 -9.67 8.31 11.83
CA HIS A 121 -9.05 7.75 13.02
C HIS A 121 -10.01 7.78 14.23
N ARG A 122 -10.67 8.91 14.46
CA ARG A 122 -11.66 9.04 15.54
C ARG A 122 -12.82 8.06 15.38
N ALA A 123 -13.34 7.87 14.16
CA ALA A 123 -14.40 6.90 13.89
C ALA A 123 -13.98 5.48 14.29
N ALA A 124 -12.79 5.04 13.87
CA ALA A 124 -12.27 3.71 14.22
C ALA A 124 -11.94 3.53 15.71
N SER A 125 -11.76 4.65 16.44
CA SER A 125 -11.47 4.64 17.88
C SER A 125 -12.73 4.69 18.75
N LEU A 126 -13.93 4.73 18.17
CA LEU A 126 -15.16 4.62 18.94
C LEU A 126 -15.22 3.26 19.66
N PRO A 127 -15.65 3.22 20.94
CA PRO A 127 -15.65 1.99 21.73
C PRO A 127 -16.39 0.82 21.08
N GLY A 128 -17.46 1.12 20.33
CA GLY A 128 -18.24 0.11 19.60
C GLY A 128 -17.47 -0.60 18.49
N PHE A 129 -16.42 0.04 17.93
CA PHE A 129 -15.51 -0.56 16.95
C PHE A 129 -14.21 -1.05 17.59
N LEU A 130 -13.58 -0.20 18.41
CA LEU A 130 -12.26 -0.47 19.00
C LEU A 130 -12.26 -1.72 19.87
N ASN A 131 -13.32 -1.91 20.69
CA ASN A 131 -13.42 -3.00 21.65
C ASN A 131 -14.20 -4.21 21.09
N ARG A 132 -14.37 -4.30 19.76
CA ARG A 132 -15.13 -5.36 19.13
C ARG A 132 -14.21 -6.25 18.29
N HIS A 133 -14.15 -7.54 18.64
CA HIS A 133 -13.49 -8.52 17.78
C HIS A 133 -14.34 -8.80 16.53
N PRO A 134 -13.77 -8.86 15.32
CA PRO A 134 -14.54 -9.07 14.09
C PRO A 134 -15.42 -10.34 14.11
N LEU A 135 -14.93 -11.41 14.72
CA LEU A 135 -15.64 -12.70 14.83
C LEU A 135 -16.40 -12.86 16.16
N ALA A 136 -16.69 -11.76 16.88
CA ALA A 136 -17.62 -11.81 18.01
C ALA A 136 -19.03 -12.20 17.51
N PRO A 137 -19.94 -12.68 18.39
CA PRO A 137 -21.29 -13.05 17.98
C PRO A 137 -21.95 -11.98 17.10
N GLU A 138 -22.53 -12.39 15.99
CA GLU A 138 -23.12 -11.49 14.98
C GLU A 138 -24.17 -10.56 15.58
N SER A 139 -24.98 -11.05 16.52
CA SER A 139 -25.99 -10.24 17.23
C SER A 139 -25.41 -9.04 17.97
N LEU A 140 -24.14 -9.12 18.37
CA LEU A 140 -23.41 -8.05 19.05
C LEU A 140 -22.56 -7.20 18.08
N SER A 141 -22.46 -7.57 16.81
CA SER A 141 -21.51 -7.01 15.84
C SER A 141 -22.18 -6.38 14.61
N GLN A 142 -23.50 -6.18 14.63
CA GLN A 142 -24.26 -5.72 13.47
C GLN A 142 -23.70 -4.41 12.86
N GLY A 143 -23.32 -3.43 13.68
CA GLY A 143 -22.72 -2.18 13.21
C GLY A 143 -21.35 -2.38 12.55
N LEU A 144 -20.50 -3.29 13.05
CA LEU A 144 -19.21 -3.58 12.44
C LEU A 144 -19.40 -4.38 11.14
N LEU A 145 -20.31 -5.34 11.13
CA LEU A 145 -20.62 -6.12 9.92
C LEU A 145 -21.23 -5.24 8.82
N SER A 146 -22.10 -4.27 9.16
CA SER A 146 -22.60 -3.31 8.18
C SER A 146 -21.48 -2.47 7.56
N VAL A 147 -20.52 -2.01 8.36
CA VAL A 147 -19.33 -1.28 7.87
C VAL A 147 -18.53 -2.15 6.89
N PHE A 148 -18.33 -3.42 7.19
CA PHE A 148 -17.62 -4.32 6.28
C PHE A 148 -18.38 -4.56 4.99
N HIS A 149 -19.68 -4.79 5.07
CA HIS A 149 -20.53 -4.94 3.89
C HIS A 149 -20.49 -3.70 3.02
N ASP A 150 -20.66 -2.51 3.60
CA ASP A 150 -20.65 -1.25 2.85
C ASP A 150 -19.28 -0.98 2.20
N LEU A 151 -18.19 -1.36 2.88
CA LEU A 151 -16.87 -1.28 2.28
C LEU A 151 -16.68 -2.27 1.12
N GLN A 152 -17.19 -3.52 1.24
CA GLN A 152 -17.20 -4.48 0.13
C GLN A 152 -17.92 -3.88 -1.08
N CYS A 153 -19.11 -3.28 -0.89
CA CYS A 153 -19.88 -2.65 -1.94
C CYS A 153 -19.14 -1.44 -2.54
N LEU A 154 -18.56 -0.56 -1.72
CA LEU A 154 -17.79 0.59 -2.20
C LEU A 154 -16.61 0.14 -3.07
N LEU A 155 -15.86 -0.85 -2.61
CA LEU A 155 -14.68 -1.34 -3.33
C LEU A 155 -15.07 -2.06 -4.63
N ALA A 156 -16.16 -2.81 -4.62
CA ALA A 156 -16.72 -3.42 -5.84
C ALA A 156 -17.11 -2.35 -6.87
N GLU A 157 -17.82 -1.32 -6.44
CA GLU A 157 -18.27 -0.22 -7.32
C GLU A 157 -17.08 0.54 -7.94
N VAL A 158 -16.10 0.95 -7.15
CA VAL A 158 -14.97 1.75 -7.66
C VAL A 158 -14.02 0.97 -8.55
N THR A 159 -14.07 -0.37 -8.51
CA THR A 159 -13.21 -1.26 -9.29
C THR A 159 -13.93 -1.96 -10.43
N GLY A 160 -15.27 -1.94 -10.46
CA GLY A 160 -16.08 -2.67 -11.43
C GLY A 160 -16.05 -4.20 -11.21
N MET A 161 -15.74 -4.65 -9.98
CA MET A 161 -15.73 -6.07 -9.63
C MET A 161 -17.08 -6.51 -9.07
N GLU A 162 -17.43 -7.78 -9.27
CA GLU A 162 -18.70 -8.34 -8.80
C GLU A 162 -18.68 -8.72 -7.32
N GLY A 163 -17.52 -9.07 -6.79
CA GLY A 163 -17.36 -9.41 -5.39
C GLY A 163 -16.02 -9.01 -4.82
N VAL A 164 -16.00 -8.69 -3.51
CA VAL A 164 -14.80 -8.29 -2.79
C VAL A 164 -14.70 -9.05 -1.47
N SER A 165 -13.52 -9.57 -1.15
CA SER A 165 -13.17 -10.07 0.17
C SER A 165 -12.25 -9.09 0.88
N LEU A 166 -12.56 -8.77 2.13
CA LEU A 166 -11.78 -7.90 3.00
C LEU A 166 -10.77 -8.69 3.86
N ALA A 167 -10.70 -10.02 3.68
CA ALA A 167 -9.88 -10.91 4.48
C ALA A 167 -8.38 -10.63 4.42
N PRO A 168 -7.77 -10.27 3.27
CA PRO A 168 -6.34 -10.07 3.22
C PRO A 168 -5.88 -8.90 4.08
N MET A 169 -4.86 -9.14 4.92
CA MET A 169 -4.34 -8.20 5.91
C MET A 169 -3.26 -7.25 5.36
N ALA A 170 -2.76 -7.54 4.16
CA ALA A 170 -1.75 -6.74 3.47
C ALA A 170 -1.86 -6.92 1.95
N GLY A 171 -1.23 -6.03 1.18
CA GLY A 171 -1.21 -6.13 -0.28
C GLY A 171 -0.69 -7.47 -0.77
N ALA A 172 0.46 -7.92 -0.24
CA ALA A 172 1.04 -9.21 -0.60
C ALA A 172 0.12 -10.41 -0.30
N GLN A 173 -0.71 -10.36 0.75
CA GLN A 173 -1.69 -11.40 1.01
C GLN A 173 -2.89 -11.33 0.06
N GLY A 174 -3.31 -10.12 -0.35
CA GLY A 174 -4.31 -9.93 -1.40
C GLY A 174 -3.80 -10.41 -2.75
N GLU A 175 -2.53 -10.15 -3.04
CA GLU A 175 -1.85 -10.65 -4.24
C GLU A 175 -1.81 -12.17 -4.26
N PHE A 176 -1.37 -12.79 -3.15
CA PHE A 176 -1.41 -14.25 -2.98
C PHE A 176 -2.81 -14.82 -3.19
N ALA A 177 -3.83 -14.22 -2.56
CA ALA A 177 -5.21 -14.66 -2.71
C ALA A 177 -5.69 -14.63 -4.16
N GLY A 178 -5.34 -13.56 -4.89
CA GLY A 178 -5.70 -13.43 -6.31
C GLY A 178 -5.11 -14.54 -7.17
N VAL A 179 -3.83 -14.83 -7.01
CA VAL A 179 -3.16 -15.90 -7.77
C VAL A 179 -3.63 -17.29 -7.33
N ALA A 180 -3.89 -17.49 -6.03
CA ALA A 180 -4.46 -18.73 -5.52
C ALA A 180 -5.88 -19.00 -6.09
N MET A 181 -6.69 -17.96 -6.28
CA MET A 181 -8.00 -18.08 -6.94
C MET A 181 -7.87 -18.45 -8.42
N ILE A 182 -6.90 -17.89 -9.15
CA ILE A 182 -6.57 -18.29 -10.53
C ILE A 182 -6.25 -19.78 -10.56
N ARG A 183 -5.43 -20.25 -9.61
CA ARG A 183 -5.07 -21.66 -9.50
C ARG A 183 -6.30 -22.53 -9.22
N ALA A 184 -7.11 -22.18 -8.21
CA ALA A 184 -8.32 -22.92 -7.88
C ALA A 184 -9.31 -22.99 -9.06
N TYR A 185 -9.44 -21.92 -9.84
CA TYR A 185 -10.26 -21.88 -11.05
C TYR A 185 -9.81 -22.91 -12.10
N HIS A 186 -8.51 -22.97 -12.41
CA HIS A 186 -7.99 -23.92 -13.38
C HIS A 186 -8.04 -25.36 -12.87
N GLU A 187 -7.71 -25.59 -11.60
CA GLU A 187 -7.80 -26.93 -10.96
C GLU A 187 -9.24 -27.45 -10.95
N ALA A 188 -10.23 -26.63 -10.60
CA ALA A 188 -11.64 -27.01 -10.60
C ALA A 188 -12.16 -27.41 -11.98
N ARG A 189 -11.52 -26.93 -13.05
CA ARG A 189 -11.83 -27.27 -14.45
C ARG A 189 -11.03 -28.45 -14.98
N GLY A 190 -10.13 -29.02 -14.16
CA GLY A 190 -9.21 -30.07 -14.58
C GLY A 190 -8.13 -29.61 -15.56
N ASP A 191 -7.89 -28.30 -15.68
CA ASP A 191 -6.92 -27.73 -16.63
C ASP A 191 -5.53 -27.63 -15.99
N HIS A 192 -4.94 -28.78 -15.71
CA HIS A 192 -3.64 -28.89 -15.03
C HIS A 192 -2.45 -28.50 -15.93
N ALA A 193 -2.66 -28.27 -17.22
CA ALA A 193 -1.62 -27.83 -18.14
C ALA A 193 -1.22 -26.37 -17.89
N ARG A 194 -2.07 -25.56 -17.26
CA ARG A 194 -1.85 -24.15 -17.02
C ARG A 194 -0.94 -23.91 -15.83
N GLN A 195 0.35 -23.78 -16.11
CA GLN A 195 1.42 -23.74 -15.12
C GLN A 195 2.28 -22.47 -15.22
N GLU A 196 1.91 -21.53 -16.08
CA GLU A 196 2.66 -20.29 -16.30
C GLU A 196 1.81 -19.07 -16.01
N ILE A 197 2.41 -18.11 -15.26
CA ILE A 197 1.94 -16.73 -15.16
C ILE A 197 2.88 -15.85 -15.97
N ILE A 198 2.31 -15.07 -16.88
CA ILE A 198 3.03 -14.06 -17.64
C ILE A 198 3.13 -12.79 -16.81
N VAL A 199 4.30 -12.11 -16.85
CA VAL A 199 4.55 -10.88 -16.12
C VAL A 199 5.35 -9.92 -16.99
N PRO A 200 4.94 -8.67 -17.21
CA PRO A 200 5.77 -7.67 -17.89
C PRO A 200 7.06 -7.38 -17.11
N VAL A 201 8.17 -7.17 -17.79
CA VAL A 201 9.47 -6.84 -17.16
C VAL A 201 9.44 -5.57 -16.31
N ALA A 202 8.47 -4.69 -16.52
CA ALA A 202 8.23 -3.49 -15.72
C ALA A 202 7.32 -3.71 -14.52
N ALA A 203 6.86 -4.94 -14.25
CA ALA A 203 6.00 -5.25 -13.12
C ALA A 203 6.75 -5.13 -11.79
N HIS A 204 6.00 -4.95 -10.70
CA HIS A 204 6.57 -4.96 -9.36
C HIS A 204 7.14 -6.34 -9.03
N GLY A 205 8.29 -6.39 -8.35
CA GLY A 205 9.00 -7.64 -8.05
C GLY A 205 8.20 -8.65 -7.20
N THR A 206 7.13 -8.23 -6.52
CA THR A 206 6.25 -9.15 -5.79
C THR A 206 5.38 -10.01 -6.73
N ASN A 207 5.08 -9.55 -7.94
CA ASN A 207 4.24 -10.30 -8.87
C ASN A 207 4.88 -11.65 -9.27
N PRO A 208 6.12 -11.69 -9.77
CA PRO A 208 6.78 -12.97 -10.04
C PRO A 208 6.97 -13.80 -8.77
N ALA A 209 7.29 -13.19 -7.63
CA ALA A 209 7.46 -13.90 -6.38
C ALA A 209 6.16 -14.60 -5.92
N THR A 210 5.03 -13.93 -6.01
CA THR A 210 3.71 -14.49 -5.68
C THR A 210 3.31 -15.61 -6.63
N ALA A 211 3.55 -15.45 -7.93
CA ALA A 211 3.31 -16.51 -8.91
C ALA A 211 4.08 -17.79 -8.55
N VAL A 212 5.37 -17.67 -8.23
CA VAL A 212 6.21 -18.81 -7.82
C VAL A 212 5.71 -19.42 -6.50
N MET A 213 5.32 -18.60 -5.52
CA MET A 213 4.77 -19.06 -4.24
C MET A 213 3.49 -19.85 -4.42
N CYS A 214 2.68 -19.53 -5.42
CA CYS A 214 1.49 -20.29 -5.80
C CYS A 214 1.78 -21.50 -6.70
N GLY A 215 3.05 -21.82 -6.97
CA GLY A 215 3.46 -22.99 -7.73
C GLY A 215 3.45 -22.80 -9.26
N TYR A 216 3.40 -21.57 -9.75
CA TYR A 216 3.51 -21.24 -11.16
C TYR A 216 4.95 -20.97 -11.58
N ARG A 217 5.26 -21.21 -12.85
CA ARG A 217 6.45 -20.66 -13.50
C ARG A 217 6.14 -19.26 -14.00
N VAL A 218 7.13 -18.39 -13.93
CA VAL A 218 7.01 -17.02 -14.45
C VAL A 218 7.59 -16.98 -15.87
N ARG A 219 6.84 -16.35 -16.76
CA ARG A 219 7.30 -16.00 -18.10
C ARG A 219 7.26 -14.49 -18.27
N GLU A 220 8.41 -13.89 -18.49
CA GLU A 220 8.49 -12.45 -18.70
C GLU A 220 8.15 -12.07 -20.13
N VAL A 221 7.50 -10.91 -20.30
CA VAL A 221 7.25 -10.26 -21.60
C VAL A 221 7.79 -8.84 -21.58
N LYS A 222 8.21 -8.38 -22.75
CA LYS A 222 8.84 -7.07 -22.91
C LYS A 222 7.81 -5.94 -22.81
N VAL A 223 8.34 -4.76 -22.53
CA VAL A 223 7.63 -3.48 -22.72
C VAL A 223 8.33 -2.73 -23.87
N ASP A 224 7.56 -1.95 -24.61
CA ASP A 224 8.08 -1.13 -25.70
C ASP A 224 8.75 0.17 -25.18
N ALA A 225 9.30 0.96 -26.07
CA ALA A 225 9.96 2.23 -25.74
C ALA A 225 9.00 3.27 -25.13
N SER A 226 7.70 3.12 -25.28
CA SER A 226 6.68 4.00 -24.69
C SER A 226 6.16 3.48 -23.36
N GLY A 227 6.62 2.33 -22.88
CA GLY A 227 6.28 1.71 -21.61
C GLY A 227 5.01 0.86 -21.65
N ASP A 228 4.42 0.63 -22.82
CA ASP A 228 3.30 -0.31 -23.00
C ASP A 228 3.84 -1.74 -23.11
N VAL A 229 3.04 -2.74 -22.79
CA VAL A 229 3.38 -4.15 -23.00
C VAL A 229 3.50 -4.44 -24.50
N ASP A 230 4.58 -5.08 -24.91
CA ASP A 230 4.75 -5.53 -26.30
C ASP A 230 3.73 -6.62 -26.64
N LEU A 231 2.69 -6.24 -27.39
CA LEU A 231 1.57 -7.13 -27.72
C LEU A 231 2.01 -8.33 -28.56
N GLU A 232 3.00 -8.17 -29.42
CA GLU A 232 3.48 -9.29 -30.25
C GLU A 232 4.34 -10.27 -29.43
N ASP A 233 5.16 -9.76 -28.52
CA ASP A 233 5.90 -10.60 -27.56
C ASP A 233 4.92 -11.34 -26.62
N LEU A 234 3.86 -10.67 -26.18
CA LEU A 234 2.80 -11.30 -25.39
C LEU A 234 2.10 -12.43 -26.18
N LYS A 235 1.67 -12.18 -27.41
CA LYS A 235 1.01 -13.21 -28.26
C LYS A 235 1.90 -14.44 -28.48
N GLN A 236 3.21 -14.23 -28.62
CA GLN A 236 4.17 -15.35 -28.73
C GLN A 236 4.35 -16.10 -27.40
N ALA A 237 4.13 -15.42 -26.27
CA ALA A 237 4.21 -16.02 -24.95
C ALA A 237 2.95 -16.82 -24.59
N LEU A 238 1.80 -16.43 -25.11
CA LEU A 238 0.52 -17.07 -24.82
C LEU A 238 0.42 -18.49 -25.40
N GLY A 239 -0.22 -19.39 -24.64
CA GLY A 239 -0.41 -20.78 -25.06
C GLY A 239 -1.21 -21.60 -24.03
N PRO A 240 -1.31 -22.94 -24.28
CA PRO A 240 -2.07 -23.83 -23.38
C PRO A 240 -1.55 -23.87 -21.94
N GLN A 241 -0.30 -23.46 -21.71
CA GLN A 241 0.31 -23.43 -20.37
C GLN A 241 0.02 -22.13 -19.62
N THR A 242 -0.52 -21.11 -20.27
CA THR A 242 -0.77 -19.81 -19.68
C THR A 242 -1.96 -19.87 -18.73
N ALA A 243 -1.72 -19.71 -17.44
CA ALA A 243 -2.77 -19.57 -16.43
C ALA A 243 -3.31 -18.13 -16.36
N GLY A 244 -2.45 -17.15 -16.57
CA GLY A 244 -2.86 -15.74 -16.60
C GLY A 244 -1.71 -14.78 -16.86
N LEU A 245 -2.07 -13.49 -16.96
CA LEU A 245 -1.15 -12.36 -17.03
C LEU A 245 -1.33 -11.51 -15.77
N MET A 246 -0.24 -11.25 -15.04
CA MET A 246 -0.22 -10.30 -13.92
C MET A 246 0.40 -8.98 -14.36
N MET A 247 -0.35 -7.90 -14.22
CA MET A 247 0.15 -6.56 -14.56
C MET A 247 -0.45 -5.47 -13.69
N THR A 248 0.20 -4.32 -13.67
CA THR A 248 -0.27 -3.08 -13.05
C THR A 248 -0.71 -2.11 -14.15
N ASN A 249 -1.87 -1.46 -13.99
CA ASN A 249 -2.29 -0.41 -14.91
C ASN A 249 -2.95 0.77 -14.15
N PRO A 250 -2.33 1.97 -14.06
CA PRO A 250 -1.03 2.35 -14.65
C PRO A 250 0.14 1.53 -14.11
N SER A 251 1.16 1.34 -14.95
CA SER A 251 2.37 0.60 -14.56
C SER A 251 3.16 1.32 -13.47
N THR A 252 4.10 0.61 -12.83
CA THR A 252 5.04 1.21 -11.85
C THR A 252 5.93 2.30 -12.44
N CYS A 253 5.94 2.42 -13.76
CA CYS A 253 6.62 3.51 -14.48
C CYS A 253 5.76 4.79 -14.60
N GLY A 254 4.55 4.78 -14.06
CA GLY A 254 3.59 5.89 -14.15
C GLY A 254 2.89 6.01 -15.51
N VAL A 255 2.91 4.95 -16.32
CA VAL A 255 2.35 4.93 -17.68
C VAL A 255 1.08 4.07 -17.70
N PHE A 256 -0.01 4.62 -18.27
CA PHE A 256 -1.25 3.88 -18.46
C PHE A 256 -1.16 3.02 -19.73
N GLU A 257 -1.42 1.71 -19.63
CA GLU A 257 -1.41 0.77 -20.75
C GLU A 257 -2.56 1.09 -21.73
N ARG A 258 -2.21 1.49 -22.94
CA ARG A 258 -3.19 1.90 -23.97
C ARG A 258 -3.85 0.72 -24.66
N ASN A 259 -3.15 -0.41 -24.70
CA ASN A 259 -3.58 -1.61 -25.43
C ASN A 259 -4.31 -2.60 -24.51
N ILE A 260 -4.77 -2.16 -23.32
CA ILE A 260 -5.32 -3.07 -22.31
C ILE A 260 -6.44 -3.96 -22.83
N GLY A 261 -7.32 -3.43 -23.70
CA GLY A 261 -8.38 -4.22 -24.32
C GLY A 261 -7.81 -5.38 -25.16
N ALA A 262 -6.85 -5.09 -26.05
CA ALA A 262 -6.22 -6.11 -26.90
C ALA A 262 -5.40 -7.13 -26.09
N LEU A 263 -4.78 -6.70 -24.99
CA LEU A 263 -4.08 -7.61 -24.07
C LEU A 263 -5.08 -8.54 -23.37
N ALA A 264 -6.22 -8.00 -22.89
CA ALA A 264 -7.25 -8.77 -22.24
C ALA A 264 -7.85 -9.81 -23.18
N ASP A 265 -8.22 -9.40 -24.39
CA ASP A 265 -8.77 -10.30 -25.42
C ASP A 265 -7.78 -11.44 -25.72
N ALA A 266 -6.50 -11.14 -25.97
CA ALA A 266 -5.50 -12.16 -26.29
C ALA A 266 -5.30 -13.16 -25.13
N VAL A 267 -5.26 -12.71 -23.89
CA VAL A 267 -5.15 -13.58 -22.71
C VAL A 267 -6.37 -14.47 -22.54
N HIS A 268 -7.57 -13.91 -22.69
CA HIS A 268 -8.82 -14.65 -22.57
C HIS A 268 -9.02 -15.66 -23.71
N GLU A 269 -8.66 -15.31 -24.96
CA GLU A 269 -8.68 -16.22 -26.10
C GLU A 269 -7.73 -17.42 -25.89
N ALA A 270 -6.58 -17.19 -25.25
CA ALA A 270 -5.68 -18.26 -24.85
C ALA A 270 -6.21 -19.08 -23.66
N GLY A 271 -7.34 -18.68 -23.05
CA GLY A 271 -7.96 -19.32 -21.89
C GLY A 271 -7.32 -18.98 -20.55
N GLY A 272 -6.43 -17.99 -20.50
CA GLY A 272 -5.86 -17.43 -19.29
C GLY A 272 -6.78 -16.43 -18.60
N LEU A 273 -6.37 -15.94 -17.43
CA LEU A 273 -7.07 -14.92 -16.65
C LEU A 273 -6.19 -13.67 -16.47
N LEU A 274 -6.84 -12.52 -16.34
CA LEU A 274 -6.17 -11.23 -16.17
C LEU A 274 -6.14 -10.83 -14.70
N TYR A 275 -4.95 -10.68 -14.15
CA TYR A 275 -4.72 -10.20 -12.79
C TYR A 275 -4.24 -8.75 -12.82
N TYR A 276 -4.94 -7.90 -12.07
CA TYR A 276 -4.57 -6.51 -11.87
C TYR A 276 -3.87 -6.28 -10.52
N ASP A 277 -2.64 -5.83 -10.56
CA ASP A 277 -1.99 -5.28 -9.38
C ASP A 277 -2.55 -3.88 -9.11
N GLY A 278 -3.55 -3.84 -8.24
CA GLY A 278 -4.25 -2.62 -7.84
C GLY A 278 -3.69 -1.99 -6.58
N ALA A 279 -2.42 -2.26 -6.26
CA ALA A 279 -1.77 -1.70 -5.08
C ALA A 279 -1.97 -0.18 -4.99
N ASN A 280 -2.03 0.51 -6.13
CA ASN A 280 -2.30 1.94 -6.18
C ASN A 280 -3.37 2.27 -7.25
N LEU A 281 -4.53 2.76 -6.80
CA LEU A 281 -5.62 3.23 -7.66
C LEU A 281 -5.67 4.75 -7.79
N ASN A 282 -4.69 5.50 -7.27
CA ASN A 282 -4.75 6.95 -7.14
C ASN A 282 -4.99 7.69 -8.47
N ALA A 283 -4.50 7.17 -9.59
CA ALA A 283 -4.68 7.83 -10.89
C ALA A 283 -5.98 7.51 -11.58
N ILE A 284 -6.64 6.41 -11.20
CA ILE A 284 -7.81 5.88 -11.94
C ILE A 284 -9.12 5.95 -11.15
N LEU A 285 -9.07 6.25 -9.86
CA LEU A 285 -10.23 6.25 -8.98
C LEU A 285 -11.34 7.16 -9.51
N GLY A 286 -12.49 6.57 -9.83
CA GLY A 286 -13.62 7.26 -10.44
C GLY A 286 -13.42 7.70 -11.90
N LYS A 287 -12.34 7.29 -12.57
CA LYS A 287 -12.03 7.58 -13.97
C LYS A 287 -12.06 6.33 -14.86
N ALA A 288 -11.52 5.23 -14.35
CA ALA A 288 -11.54 3.95 -15.02
C ALA A 288 -11.66 2.84 -13.96
N ARG A 289 -12.32 1.75 -14.32
CA ARG A 289 -12.52 0.62 -13.43
C ARG A 289 -11.81 -0.61 -14.02
N PRO A 290 -10.97 -1.30 -13.25
CA PRO A 290 -10.27 -2.51 -13.73
C PRO A 290 -11.19 -3.59 -14.29
N GLY A 291 -12.37 -3.81 -13.68
CA GLY A 291 -13.35 -4.76 -14.19
C GLY A 291 -13.80 -4.45 -15.61
N ASP A 292 -14.00 -3.15 -15.94
CA ASP A 292 -14.40 -2.71 -17.28
C ASP A 292 -13.27 -2.85 -18.32
N MET A 293 -12.02 -3.00 -17.87
CA MET A 293 -10.86 -3.24 -18.73
C MET A 293 -10.61 -4.74 -19.01
N GLY A 294 -11.44 -5.64 -18.46
CA GLY A 294 -11.33 -7.07 -18.66
C GLY A 294 -10.53 -7.81 -17.59
N PHE A 295 -10.15 -7.17 -16.48
CA PHE A 295 -9.48 -7.87 -15.39
C PHE A 295 -10.45 -8.79 -14.63
N ASP A 296 -10.00 -10.03 -14.40
CA ASP A 296 -10.76 -11.06 -13.69
C ASP A 296 -10.60 -10.99 -12.18
N VAL A 297 -9.45 -10.48 -11.73
CA VAL A 297 -9.11 -10.36 -10.31
C VAL A 297 -8.19 -9.17 -10.08
N LEU A 298 -8.32 -8.55 -8.92
CA LEU A 298 -7.41 -7.51 -8.46
C LEU A 298 -7.21 -7.57 -6.95
N HIS A 299 -6.06 -7.09 -6.48
CA HIS A 299 -5.92 -6.69 -5.09
C HIS A 299 -5.81 -5.16 -4.98
N MET A 300 -6.11 -4.62 -3.80
CA MET A 300 -6.04 -3.19 -3.50
C MET A 300 -5.29 -2.96 -2.20
N ASN A 301 -4.50 -1.87 -2.13
CA ASN A 301 -3.89 -1.47 -0.87
C ASN A 301 -4.65 -0.28 -0.27
N LEU A 302 -5.49 -0.52 0.75
CA LEU A 302 -6.24 0.55 1.41
C LEU A 302 -5.31 1.57 2.08
N HIS A 303 -4.13 1.15 2.49
CA HIS A 303 -3.08 2.00 3.04
C HIS A 303 -2.37 2.86 1.98
N LYS A 304 -2.71 2.74 0.70
CA LYS A 304 -2.27 3.64 -0.38
C LYS A 304 -3.41 4.57 -0.79
N THR A 305 -4.42 4.08 -1.47
CA THR A 305 -5.47 4.88 -2.08
C THR A 305 -6.54 5.37 -1.09
N PHE A 306 -6.85 4.59 -0.04
CA PHE A 306 -7.92 4.92 0.92
C PHE A 306 -7.43 5.57 2.21
N ALA A 307 -6.25 6.15 2.19
CA ALA A 307 -5.68 6.99 3.25
C ALA A 307 -5.71 6.36 4.65
N THR A 308 -5.46 5.06 4.74
CA THR A 308 -5.26 4.39 6.02
C THR A 308 -3.78 4.31 6.40
N PRO A 309 -3.42 4.17 7.69
CA PRO A 309 -2.03 4.06 8.10
C PRO A 309 -1.38 2.77 7.60
N HIS A 310 -0.05 2.80 7.40
CA HIS A 310 0.79 1.61 7.19
C HIS A 310 1.20 0.94 8.49
N GLY A 311 1.28 1.72 9.57
CA GLY A 311 1.48 1.29 10.94
C GLY A 311 2.80 0.63 11.28
N GLY A 312 3.89 1.01 10.64
CA GLY A 312 5.25 0.61 11.07
C GLY A 312 5.45 -0.91 11.25
N GLY A 313 5.09 -1.70 10.28
CA GLY A 313 5.21 -3.15 10.35
C GLY A 313 3.90 -3.87 10.01
N GLY A 314 2.95 -3.14 9.45
CA GLY A 314 1.92 -3.74 8.67
C GLY A 314 0.47 -3.74 9.14
N PRO A 315 -0.10 -2.70 9.76
CA PRO A 315 -1.54 -2.63 9.88
C PRO A 315 -2.19 -2.05 8.62
N GLY A 316 -1.76 -2.45 7.46
CA GLY A 316 -2.43 -2.18 6.21
C GLY A 316 -3.65 -3.08 6.00
N ALA A 317 -4.20 -3.08 4.80
CA ALA A 317 -5.18 -4.05 4.34
C ALA A 317 -5.04 -4.21 2.83
N GLY A 318 -5.32 -5.39 2.32
CA GLY A 318 -5.18 -5.74 0.92
C GLY A 318 -6.42 -6.44 0.35
N PRO A 319 -7.62 -5.84 0.40
CA PRO A 319 -8.81 -6.46 -0.18
C PRO A 319 -8.57 -6.99 -1.58
N VAL A 320 -9.23 -8.10 -1.89
CA VAL A 320 -9.21 -8.72 -3.21
C VAL A 320 -10.59 -8.68 -3.83
N GLY A 321 -10.67 -8.22 -5.08
CA GLY A 321 -11.90 -8.14 -5.86
C GLY A 321 -11.85 -9.04 -7.07
N VAL A 322 -12.99 -9.57 -7.49
CA VAL A 322 -13.09 -10.50 -8.62
C VAL A 322 -14.31 -10.23 -9.48
N GLY A 323 -14.18 -10.52 -10.79
CA GLY A 323 -15.30 -10.66 -11.71
C GLY A 323 -16.00 -12.02 -11.57
N ALA A 324 -17.06 -12.23 -12.40
CA ALA A 324 -17.95 -13.39 -12.34
C ALA A 324 -17.22 -14.74 -12.30
N ARG A 325 -16.18 -14.91 -13.12
CA ARG A 325 -15.46 -16.19 -13.24
C ARG A 325 -14.82 -16.66 -11.95
N LEU A 326 -14.36 -15.73 -11.12
CA LEU A 326 -13.65 -16.03 -9.88
C LEU A 326 -14.48 -15.80 -8.61
N LEU A 327 -15.73 -15.32 -8.76
CA LEU A 327 -16.61 -15.09 -7.61
C LEU A 327 -16.77 -16.30 -6.68
N PRO A 328 -16.89 -17.56 -7.19
CA PRO A 328 -17.01 -18.75 -6.34
C PRO A 328 -15.76 -19.06 -5.50
N TYR A 329 -14.60 -18.51 -5.87
CA TYR A 329 -13.32 -18.82 -5.26
C TYR A 329 -12.85 -17.77 -4.24
N LEU A 330 -13.61 -16.68 -4.04
CA LEU A 330 -13.26 -15.63 -3.09
C LEU A 330 -12.94 -16.19 -1.70
N PRO A 331 -11.93 -15.62 -0.99
CA PRO A 331 -11.65 -15.96 0.39
C PRO A 331 -12.88 -15.78 1.27
N SER A 332 -13.19 -16.77 2.10
CA SER A 332 -14.31 -16.76 3.04
C SER A 332 -13.83 -16.64 4.50
N PRO A 333 -14.68 -16.15 5.42
CA PRO A 333 -16.03 -15.65 5.17
C PRO A 333 -16.05 -14.20 4.64
N ARG A 334 -17.10 -13.89 3.88
CA ARG A 334 -17.48 -12.49 3.54
C ARG A 334 -18.68 -12.07 4.36
N VAL A 335 -18.96 -10.79 4.45
CA VAL A 335 -20.21 -10.32 5.06
C VAL A 335 -21.32 -10.33 4.01
N VAL A 336 -22.46 -10.92 4.36
CA VAL A 336 -23.68 -10.93 3.56
C VAL A 336 -24.76 -10.16 4.30
N LYS A 337 -25.61 -9.47 3.51
CA LYS A 337 -26.78 -8.72 3.99
C LYS A 337 -28.03 -9.50 3.69
N GLU A 338 -28.84 -9.73 4.70
CA GLU A 338 -30.18 -10.31 4.59
C GLU A 338 -31.23 -9.23 4.85
N THR A 339 -32.36 -9.28 4.14
CA THR A 339 -33.49 -8.38 4.39
C THR A 339 -34.53 -9.16 5.20
N GLY A 340 -34.71 -8.79 6.45
CA GLY A 340 -35.74 -9.33 7.34
C GLY A 340 -36.89 -8.37 7.56
N GLU A 341 -37.92 -8.79 8.26
CA GLU A 341 -39.08 -7.97 8.62
C GLU A 341 -38.70 -6.77 9.49
N ASP A 342 -37.70 -6.92 10.37
CA ASP A 342 -37.17 -5.87 11.26
C ASP A 342 -36.08 -4.99 10.62
N GLY A 343 -35.86 -5.12 9.30
CA GLY A 343 -34.82 -4.38 8.59
C GLY A 343 -33.60 -5.22 8.19
N PRO A 344 -32.52 -4.60 7.72
CA PRO A 344 -31.34 -5.33 7.26
C PRO A 344 -30.59 -5.98 8.42
N ARG A 345 -30.21 -7.24 8.23
CA ARG A 345 -29.33 -8.00 9.10
C ARG A 345 -28.06 -8.38 8.37
N TYR A 346 -26.93 -8.30 9.06
CA TYR A 346 -25.62 -8.65 8.54
C TYR A 346 -25.08 -9.88 9.26
N ARG A 347 -24.54 -10.81 8.48
CA ARG A 347 -23.91 -12.02 9.01
C ARG A 347 -22.69 -12.41 8.19
N TRP A 348 -21.92 -13.30 8.73
CA TRP A 348 -20.87 -13.97 7.97
C TRP A 348 -21.48 -15.00 6.99
N GLU A 349 -20.91 -15.05 5.80
CA GLU A 349 -21.18 -16.11 4.81
C GLU A 349 -20.80 -17.47 5.42
N ARG A 350 -21.69 -18.45 5.28
CA ARG A 350 -21.43 -19.80 5.79
C ARG A 350 -20.53 -20.55 4.81
N THR A 351 -19.70 -21.45 5.30
CA THR A 351 -18.81 -22.28 4.47
C THR A 351 -19.59 -23.08 3.40
N SER A 352 -20.80 -23.52 3.72
CA SER A 352 -21.68 -24.21 2.76
C SER A 352 -22.21 -23.33 1.61
N GLU A 353 -22.17 -22.02 1.78
CA GLU A 353 -22.59 -21.05 0.75
C GLU A 353 -21.46 -20.72 -0.23
N ALA A 354 -20.21 -21.03 0.12
CA ALA A 354 -19.01 -20.80 -0.68
C ALA A 354 -18.15 -22.06 -0.84
N PRO A 355 -18.68 -23.17 -1.39
CA PRO A 355 -17.96 -24.45 -1.43
C PRO A 355 -16.70 -24.43 -2.29
N GLY A 356 -16.60 -23.48 -3.25
CA GLY A 356 -15.43 -23.28 -4.11
C GLY A 356 -14.38 -22.32 -3.55
N SER A 357 -14.65 -21.67 -2.42
CA SER A 357 -13.76 -20.70 -1.81
C SER A 357 -12.37 -21.29 -1.54
N ILE A 358 -11.32 -20.46 -1.74
CA ILE A 358 -9.96 -20.86 -1.31
C ILE A 358 -9.81 -20.88 0.22
N GLY A 359 -10.88 -20.59 0.97
CA GLY A 359 -10.91 -20.64 2.43
C GLY A 359 -10.42 -19.37 3.11
N PRO A 360 -10.25 -19.41 4.44
CA PRO A 360 -9.77 -18.28 5.22
C PRO A 360 -8.26 -18.05 5.00
N LEU A 361 -7.85 -16.80 4.93
CA LEU A 361 -6.45 -16.41 4.74
C LEU A 361 -5.67 -16.24 6.06
N SER A 362 -6.37 -16.08 7.17
CA SER A 362 -5.79 -15.91 8.51
C SER A 362 -6.76 -16.41 9.57
N ALA A 363 -6.31 -16.45 10.83
CA ALA A 363 -7.13 -16.88 11.96
C ALA A 363 -8.30 -15.94 12.30
N PHE A 364 -8.29 -14.71 11.75
CA PHE A 364 -9.36 -13.73 11.95
C PHE A 364 -9.50 -12.85 10.70
N MET A 365 -10.52 -12.03 10.65
CA MET A 365 -10.92 -11.28 9.48
C MET A 365 -10.22 -9.94 9.39
N GLY A 366 -9.24 -9.78 8.48
CA GLY A 366 -8.61 -8.53 8.11
C GLY A 366 -8.16 -7.64 9.28
N ASN A 367 -7.84 -6.39 8.98
CA ASN A 367 -7.54 -5.35 9.98
C ASN A 367 -8.77 -4.48 10.22
N ALA A 368 -9.68 -4.88 11.13
CA ALA A 368 -10.96 -4.23 11.35
C ALA A 368 -10.88 -2.71 11.47
N GLY A 369 -9.95 -2.20 12.29
CA GLY A 369 -9.78 -0.75 12.46
C GLY A 369 -9.32 -0.02 11.19
N ILE A 370 -8.59 -0.69 10.31
CA ILE A 370 -8.20 -0.14 8.99
C ILE A 370 -9.41 -0.13 8.05
N LEU A 371 -10.23 -1.18 8.07
CA LEU A 371 -11.43 -1.26 7.25
C LEU A 371 -12.44 -0.15 7.62
N VAL A 372 -12.64 0.11 8.90
CA VAL A 372 -13.48 1.22 9.39
C VAL A 372 -12.94 2.57 8.89
N ARG A 373 -11.61 2.79 8.95
CA ARG A 373 -11.00 4.03 8.45
C ARG A 373 -11.19 4.20 6.95
N ALA A 374 -11.04 3.13 6.19
CA ALA A 374 -11.19 3.17 4.73
C ALA A 374 -12.63 3.54 4.32
N LEU A 375 -13.64 2.93 4.96
CA LEU A 375 -15.03 3.31 4.70
C LEU A 375 -15.30 4.77 5.10
N ALA A 376 -14.85 5.19 6.29
CA ALA A 376 -14.99 6.57 6.75
C ALA A 376 -14.38 7.57 5.75
N TYR A 377 -13.18 7.25 5.22
CA TYR A 377 -12.53 8.07 4.18
C TYR A 377 -13.37 8.14 2.91
N GLY A 378 -13.85 6.99 2.41
CA GLY A 378 -14.71 6.96 1.22
C GLY A 378 -15.99 7.77 1.39
N GLN A 379 -16.64 7.67 2.55
CA GLN A 379 -17.84 8.44 2.89
C GLN A 379 -17.56 9.93 3.05
N MET A 380 -16.44 10.31 3.65
CA MET A 380 -16.03 11.73 3.79
C MET A 380 -15.80 12.40 2.44
N LEU A 381 -15.23 11.69 1.48
CA LEU A 381 -14.98 12.22 0.14
C LEU A 381 -16.22 12.19 -0.75
N GLY A 382 -17.03 11.15 -0.61
CA GLY A 382 -18.12 10.89 -1.53
C GLY A 382 -17.63 10.66 -2.96
N ARG A 383 -18.56 10.53 -3.89
CA ARG A 383 -18.26 10.31 -5.32
C ARG A 383 -17.30 11.38 -5.89
N ASP A 384 -17.65 12.65 -5.70
CA ASP A 384 -16.91 13.75 -6.32
C ASP A 384 -15.50 13.91 -5.73
N GLY A 385 -15.36 13.67 -4.42
CA GLY A 385 -14.06 13.71 -3.75
C GLY A 385 -13.13 12.60 -4.20
N LEU A 386 -13.65 11.38 -4.40
CA LEU A 386 -12.87 10.25 -4.92
C LEU A 386 -12.36 10.53 -6.35
N VAL A 387 -13.19 11.10 -7.22
CA VAL A 387 -12.78 11.54 -8.56
C VAL A 387 -11.68 12.60 -8.49
N ARG A 388 -11.83 13.58 -7.62
CA ARG A 388 -10.82 14.65 -7.43
C ARG A 388 -9.47 14.12 -6.95
N VAL A 389 -9.44 13.07 -6.15
CA VAL A 389 -8.18 12.42 -5.75
C VAL A 389 -7.37 12.01 -6.97
N ALA A 390 -7.98 11.34 -7.95
CA ALA A 390 -7.30 10.92 -9.17
C ALA A 390 -6.89 12.12 -10.05
N GLU A 391 -7.75 13.12 -10.15
CA GLU A 391 -7.45 14.34 -10.92
C GLU A 391 -6.26 15.10 -10.36
N TYR A 392 -6.24 15.34 -9.06
CA TYR A 392 -5.13 16.06 -8.43
C TYR A 392 -3.84 15.23 -8.40
N ALA A 393 -3.92 13.92 -8.20
CA ALA A 393 -2.74 13.05 -8.27
C ALA A 393 -2.08 13.14 -9.64
N THR A 394 -2.88 13.03 -10.71
CA THR A 394 -2.39 13.13 -12.11
C THR A 394 -1.91 14.53 -12.43
N LEU A 395 -2.63 15.57 -12.03
CA LEU A 395 -2.22 16.97 -12.27
C LEU A 395 -0.88 17.27 -11.58
N ASN A 396 -0.73 16.92 -10.32
CA ASN A 396 0.49 17.17 -9.54
C ASN A 396 1.70 16.47 -10.14
N ALA A 397 1.56 15.19 -10.53
CA ALA A 397 2.63 14.41 -11.14
C ALA A 397 3.09 15.07 -12.47
N ASN A 398 2.15 15.41 -13.35
CA ASN A 398 2.48 16.04 -14.63
C ASN A 398 3.06 17.46 -14.47
N TYR A 399 2.55 18.24 -13.52
CA TYR A 399 3.11 19.55 -13.21
C TYR A 399 4.57 19.43 -12.73
N LEU A 400 4.84 18.55 -11.78
CA LEU A 400 6.19 18.32 -11.26
C LEU A 400 7.12 17.78 -12.36
N ALA A 401 6.66 16.80 -13.18
CA ALA A 401 7.42 16.27 -14.30
C ALA A 401 7.87 17.38 -15.26
N LYS A 402 6.94 18.27 -15.65
CA LYS A 402 7.25 19.40 -16.54
C LYS A 402 8.19 20.44 -15.92
N ARG A 403 8.08 20.67 -14.60
CA ARG A 403 9.00 21.58 -13.90
C ARG A 403 10.42 21.02 -13.82
N LEU A 404 10.55 19.70 -13.59
CA LEU A 404 11.85 19.03 -13.54
C LEU A 404 12.48 18.90 -14.93
N GLU A 405 11.68 18.61 -15.96
CA GLU A 405 12.14 18.62 -17.35
C GLU A 405 12.68 20.02 -17.74
N ALA A 406 11.96 21.09 -17.42
CA ALA A 406 12.41 22.46 -17.64
C ALA A 406 13.68 22.83 -16.85
N ALA A 407 13.94 22.16 -15.73
CA ALA A 407 15.17 22.28 -14.94
C ALA A 407 16.33 21.43 -15.48
N GLY A 408 16.14 20.70 -16.59
CA GLY A 408 17.17 19.91 -17.26
C GLY A 408 17.24 18.44 -16.84
N PHE A 409 16.27 17.93 -16.09
CA PHE A 409 16.17 16.50 -15.80
C PHE A 409 15.51 15.74 -16.96
N THR A 410 15.86 14.48 -17.13
CA THR A 410 15.34 13.63 -18.20
C THR A 410 14.26 12.71 -17.68
N LEU A 411 13.07 12.77 -18.28
CA LEU A 411 11.98 11.83 -18.03
C LEU A 411 12.27 10.48 -18.73
N ALA A 412 11.94 9.38 -18.11
CA ALA A 412 12.06 8.04 -18.71
C ALA A 412 11.12 7.89 -19.93
N TYR A 413 9.92 8.50 -19.85
CA TYR A 413 8.90 8.45 -20.90
C TYR A 413 8.42 9.87 -21.24
N PRO A 414 9.21 10.69 -21.93
CA PRO A 414 8.92 12.11 -22.14
C PRO A 414 7.68 12.36 -23.01
N GLU A 415 7.34 11.43 -23.92
CA GLU A 415 6.17 11.52 -24.81
C GLU A 415 4.87 11.00 -24.15
N ARG A 416 4.95 10.50 -22.90
CA ARG A 416 3.81 9.96 -22.18
C ARG A 416 3.35 10.90 -21.08
N ARG A 417 2.04 11.03 -20.95
CA ARG A 417 1.47 11.69 -19.77
C ARG A 417 1.63 10.76 -18.56
N ALA A 418 2.19 11.31 -17.48
CA ALA A 418 2.27 10.61 -16.22
C ALA A 418 0.89 10.34 -15.64
N SER A 419 0.74 9.22 -14.95
CA SER A 419 -0.40 8.94 -14.09
C SER A 419 -0.28 9.71 -12.76
N HIS A 420 -0.15 9.04 -11.63
CA HIS A 420 0.09 9.68 -10.33
C HIS A 420 1.58 9.75 -9.96
N GLU A 421 2.45 9.19 -10.78
CA GLU A 421 3.90 9.12 -10.60
C GLU A 421 4.60 9.12 -11.97
N PHE A 422 5.91 9.37 -11.97
CA PHE A 422 6.77 9.32 -13.16
C PHE A 422 8.19 8.98 -12.74
N ILE A 423 9.02 8.60 -13.71
CA ILE A 423 10.41 8.25 -13.48
C ILE A 423 11.32 9.29 -14.15
N LEU A 424 12.33 9.74 -13.38
CA LEU A 424 13.50 10.45 -13.91
C LEU A 424 14.63 9.46 -14.16
N THR A 425 15.36 9.63 -15.25
CA THR A 425 16.56 8.84 -15.53
C THR A 425 17.81 9.70 -15.33
N PHE A 426 18.80 9.15 -14.62
CA PHE A 426 20.06 9.82 -14.31
C PHE A 426 21.27 9.19 -15.02
N GLY A 427 21.09 8.18 -15.86
CA GLY A 427 22.19 7.46 -16.49
C GLY A 427 23.15 8.34 -17.32
N ALA A 428 22.66 9.40 -17.96
CA ALA A 428 23.52 10.36 -18.65
C ALA A 428 24.32 11.25 -17.67
N LEU A 429 23.72 11.66 -16.56
CA LEU A 429 24.37 12.42 -15.51
C LEU A 429 25.44 11.57 -14.83
N GLU A 430 25.12 10.35 -14.47
CA GLU A 430 26.03 9.39 -13.82
C GLU A 430 27.28 9.12 -14.69
N LYS A 431 27.07 8.85 -15.97
CA LYS A 431 28.19 8.66 -16.92
C LYS A 431 29.13 9.87 -17.02
N ARG A 432 28.59 11.08 -16.91
CA ARG A 432 29.35 12.32 -17.03
C ARG A 432 30.06 12.73 -15.74
N THR A 433 29.42 12.49 -14.58
CA THR A 433 29.82 13.08 -13.29
C THR A 433 30.14 12.05 -12.21
N GLY A 434 29.75 10.79 -12.38
CA GLY A 434 29.80 9.75 -11.34
C GLY A 434 28.70 9.89 -10.28
N ILE A 435 27.80 10.89 -10.38
CA ILE A 435 26.72 11.10 -9.40
C ILE A 435 25.56 10.17 -9.73
N THR A 436 25.21 9.31 -8.80
CA THR A 436 24.11 8.34 -8.92
C THR A 436 22.75 8.92 -8.49
N ALA A 437 21.67 8.24 -8.82
CA ALA A 437 20.33 8.57 -8.29
C ALA A 437 20.28 8.54 -6.76
N MET A 438 21.02 7.61 -6.14
CA MET A 438 21.11 7.49 -4.68
C MET A 438 21.82 8.70 -4.05
N ASP A 439 22.86 9.24 -4.69
CA ASP A 439 23.53 10.44 -4.20
C ASP A 439 22.61 11.67 -4.24
N LEU A 440 21.80 11.79 -5.28
CA LEU A 440 20.76 12.82 -5.37
C LEU A 440 19.69 12.64 -4.30
N ALA A 441 19.23 11.41 -4.08
CA ALA A 441 18.26 11.11 -3.03
C ALA A 441 18.78 11.47 -1.64
N LYS A 442 20.05 11.14 -1.34
CA LYS A 442 20.72 11.54 -0.09
C LYS A 442 20.86 13.05 0.03
N ARG A 443 21.21 13.72 -1.07
CA ARG A 443 21.33 15.17 -1.06
C ARG A 443 20.00 15.89 -0.80
N LEU A 444 18.89 15.34 -1.26
CA LEU A 444 17.57 15.89 -1.00
C LEU A 444 17.23 15.89 0.50
N LEU A 445 17.74 14.94 1.28
CA LEU A 445 17.58 14.92 2.75
C LEU A 445 18.16 16.17 3.41
N ASP A 446 19.26 16.75 2.89
CA ASP A 446 19.85 17.98 3.41
C ASP A 446 18.90 19.19 3.24
N PHE A 447 17.96 19.09 2.32
CA PHE A 447 16.89 20.09 2.12
C PHE A 447 15.58 19.70 2.81
N GLY A 448 15.58 18.67 3.65
CA GLY A 448 14.38 18.20 4.33
C GLY A 448 13.39 17.48 3.41
N ILE A 449 13.83 17.03 2.24
CA ILE A 449 13.01 16.32 1.25
C ILE A 449 13.41 14.85 1.25
N HIS A 450 12.47 13.98 1.58
CA HIS A 450 12.64 12.53 1.43
C HIS A 450 12.28 12.13 -0.01
N ALA A 451 13.26 11.63 -0.74
CA ALA A 451 13.02 11.11 -2.08
C ALA A 451 12.39 9.70 -2.02
N PRO A 452 11.57 9.31 -3.02
CA PRO A 452 11.17 7.91 -3.18
C PRO A 452 12.40 7.06 -3.53
N THR A 453 12.41 5.85 -3.02
CA THR A 453 13.50 4.86 -3.25
C THR A 453 13.04 3.80 -4.23
#